data_eb4aef181822a5bebaffebed5c483550
#
_entry.id   eb4aef181822a5bebaffebed5c483550
#
_cell.length_a   1.000
_cell.length_b   1.000
_cell.length_c   1.000
_cell.angle_alpha   90.00
_cell.angle_beta   90.00
_cell.angle_gamma   90.00
#
_symmetry.space_group_name_H-M   'P 1'
#
loop_
_entity.id
_entity.type
_entity.pdbx_description
1 polymer ?
#
loop_
_entity_poly.entity_id
_entity_poly.type
_entity_poly.pdbx_seq_one_letter_code
_entity_poly.pdbx_strand_id
1 'polypeptide(L)'
;MFVISQTDKRALYLQIIEQIKQKIAVGDWATGQAIPSIRQLAADIGVSVITVKRAYLELERQGVIVTRQGKGCFVASDSGVGARIREQELAERLEQAVRSAAMMGVSPKNLEKRIREIYDRVTDEEKETI
;
A
#
# COMPACT_ATOMS: atom_id res chain seq x y z
N MET A 1 2.30 -0.94 12.35
CA MET A 1 2.29 0.44 12.85
C MET A 1 2.06 1.43 11.71
N PHE A 2 1.30 2.47 11.95
CA PHE A 2 1.10 3.56 10.97
C PHE A 2 2.14 4.64 11.18
N VAL A 3 2.76 5.08 10.10
CA VAL A 3 3.72 6.19 10.10
C VAL A 3 3.16 7.30 9.23
N ILE A 4 2.60 8.32 9.87
CA ILE A 4 2.00 9.46 9.17
C ILE A 4 2.96 10.64 9.24
N SER A 5 3.33 11.16 8.06
CA SER A 5 4.23 12.30 7.96
C SER A 5 3.45 13.59 7.71
N GLN A 6 3.56 14.56 8.61
CA GLN A 6 2.97 15.88 8.43
C GLN A 6 3.76 16.72 7.42
N THR A 7 5.01 16.35 7.16
CA THR A 7 5.88 17.06 6.22
C THR A 7 5.79 16.51 4.80
N ASP A 8 5.17 15.34 4.62
CA ASP A 8 4.93 14.76 3.30
C ASP A 8 3.88 15.60 2.57
N LYS A 9 4.16 15.96 1.32
CA LYS A 9 3.26 16.77 0.50
C LYS A 9 2.00 16.02 0.07
N ARG A 10 2.01 14.68 0.17
CA ARG A 10 0.82 13.90 -0.17
C ARG A 10 -0.25 14.08 0.90
N ALA A 11 -1.50 14.09 0.46
CA ALA A 11 -2.62 14.19 1.38
C ALA A 11 -2.59 13.05 2.41
N LEU A 12 -2.98 13.34 3.66
CA LEU A 12 -2.97 12.35 4.74
C LEU A 12 -3.81 11.12 4.42
N TYR A 13 -4.97 11.31 3.78
CA TYR A 13 -5.82 10.16 3.45
C TYR A 13 -5.13 9.19 2.47
N LEU A 14 -4.30 9.69 1.57
CA LEU A 14 -3.54 8.83 0.65
C LEU A 14 -2.48 8.01 1.39
N GLN A 15 -1.83 8.60 2.38
CA GLN A 15 -0.88 7.89 3.22
C GLN A 15 -1.56 6.76 3.98
N ILE A 16 -2.76 7.01 4.48
CA ILE A 16 -3.55 6.00 5.20
C ILE A 16 -3.91 4.84 4.27
N ILE A 17 -4.39 5.16 3.05
CA ILE A 17 -4.72 4.16 2.04
C ILE A 17 -3.52 3.27 1.73
N GLU A 18 -2.36 3.87 1.47
CA GLU A 18 -1.14 3.15 1.16
C GLU A 18 -0.72 2.21 2.28
N GLN A 19 -0.78 2.69 3.52
CA GLN A 19 -0.35 1.89 4.66
C GLN A 19 -1.30 0.75 4.96
N ILE A 20 -2.60 0.94 4.79
CA ILE A 20 -3.58 -0.14 4.93
C ILE A 20 -3.36 -1.20 3.86
N LYS A 21 -3.18 -0.79 2.60
CA LYS A 21 -2.88 -1.71 1.52
C LYS A 21 -1.60 -2.50 1.78
N GLN A 22 -0.57 -1.84 2.31
CA GLN A 22 0.68 -2.50 2.65
C GLN A 22 0.49 -3.56 3.74
N LYS A 23 -0.27 -3.25 4.78
CA LYS A 23 -0.56 -4.21 5.86
C LYS A 23 -1.28 -5.46 5.33
N ILE A 24 -2.21 -5.27 4.40
CA ILE A 24 -2.93 -6.37 3.78
C ILE A 24 -2.01 -7.15 2.84
N ALA A 25 -1.21 -6.46 2.04
CA ALA A 25 -0.32 -7.09 1.07
C ALA A 25 0.72 -7.98 1.73
N VAL A 26 1.27 -7.57 2.88
CA VAL A 26 2.28 -8.36 3.60
C VAL A 26 1.67 -9.34 4.60
N GLY A 27 0.36 -9.36 4.74
CA GLY A 27 -0.32 -10.31 5.62
C GLY A 27 -0.47 -9.88 7.08
N ASP A 28 -0.05 -8.67 7.44
CA ASP A 28 -0.26 -8.13 8.80
C ASP A 28 -1.76 -8.07 9.12
N TRP A 29 -2.56 -7.66 8.14
CA TRP A 29 -4.01 -7.71 8.22
C TRP A 29 -4.50 -8.79 7.29
N ALA A 30 -5.00 -9.88 7.87
CA ALA A 30 -5.43 -11.05 7.11
C ALA A 30 -6.79 -10.85 6.44
N THR A 31 -7.04 -11.59 5.38
CA THR A 31 -8.33 -11.62 4.70
C THR A 31 -9.46 -11.91 5.71
N GLY A 32 -10.49 -11.08 5.69
CA GLY A 32 -11.64 -11.22 6.60
C GLY A 32 -11.42 -10.71 8.00
N GLN A 33 -10.21 -10.28 8.34
CA GLN A 33 -9.89 -9.79 9.69
C GLN A 33 -10.62 -8.48 9.99
N ALA A 34 -11.11 -8.34 11.22
CA ALA A 34 -11.66 -7.08 11.71
C ALA A 34 -10.54 -6.05 11.84
N ILE A 35 -10.80 -4.85 11.34
CA ILE A 35 -9.86 -3.72 11.40
C ILE A 35 -10.43 -2.63 12.31
N PRO A 36 -9.60 -1.68 12.77
CA PRO A 36 -10.07 -0.60 13.62
C PRO A 36 -11.22 0.17 12.97
N SER A 37 -12.16 0.65 13.79
CA SER A 37 -13.19 1.57 13.31
C SER A 37 -12.55 2.88 12.88
N ILE A 38 -13.27 3.68 12.11
CA ILE A 38 -12.81 5.00 11.69
C ILE A 38 -12.39 5.84 12.89
N ARG A 39 -13.22 5.87 13.93
CA ARG A 39 -12.93 6.64 15.14
C ARG A 39 -11.72 6.12 15.89
N GLN A 40 -11.60 4.80 15.99
CA GLN A 40 -10.46 4.17 16.66
C GLN A 40 -9.15 4.51 15.96
N LEU A 41 -9.12 4.35 14.63
CA LEU A 41 -7.92 4.64 13.86
C LEU A 41 -7.56 6.12 13.93
N ALA A 42 -8.55 7.00 13.82
CA ALA A 42 -8.33 8.44 13.91
C ALA A 42 -7.68 8.82 15.26
N ALA A 43 -8.18 8.24 16.35
CA ALA A 43 -7.60 8.45 17.68
C ALA A 43 -6.18 7.90 17.78
N ASP A 44 -5.96 6.69 17.26
CA ASP A 44 -4.66 6.00 17.35
C ASP A 44 -3.55 6.73 16.60
N ILE A 45 -3.84 7.29 15.44
CA ILE A 45 -2.83 7.94 14.59
C ILE A 45 -2.85 9.48 14.68
N GLY A 46 -3.75 10.04 15.46
CA GLY A 46 -3.82 11.49 15.66
C GLY A 46 -4.27 12.27 14.43
N VAL A 47 -5.19 11.73 13.66
CA VAL A 47 -5.72 12.33 12.44
C VAL A 47 -7.22 12.53 12.58
N SER A 48 -7.80 13.48 11.84
CA SER A 48 -9.24 13.73 11.95
C SER A 48 -10.08 12.54 11.46
N VAL A 49 -11.26 12.39 12.04
CA VAL A 49 -12.23 11.35 11.63
C VAL A 49 -12.59 11.50 10.15
N ILE A 50 -12.74 12.73 9.67
CA ILE A 50 -13.05 12.99 8.26
C ILE A 50 -11.98 12.45 7.33
N THR A 51 -10.72 12.62 7.69
CA THR A 51 -9.59 12.13 6.89
C THR A 51 -9.58 10.60 6.83
N VAL A 52 -9.76 9.95 7.97
CA VAL A 52 -9.83 8.47 8.02
C VAL A 52 -11.04 7.96 7.26
N LYS A 53 -12.20 8.63 7.41
CA LYS A 53 -13.42 8.28 6.70
C LYS A 53 -13.20 8.32 5.18
N ARG A 54 -12.52 9.36 4.69
CA ARG A 54 -12.21 9.48 3.26
C ARG A 54 -11.36 8.30 2.78
N ALA A 55 -10.37 7.92 3.56
CA ALA A 55 -9.51 6.77 3.23
C ALA A 55 -10.33 5.47 3.20
N TYR A 56 -11.17 5.24 4.19
CA TYR A 56 -11.98 4.02 4.29
C TYR A 56 -13.00 3.94 3.15
N LEU A 57 -13.63 5.05 2.78
CA LEU A 57 -14.57 5.06 1.67
C LEU A 57 -13.89 4.70 0.35
N GLU A 58 -12.68 5.20 0.13
CA GLU A 58 -11.91 4.87 -1.07
C GLU A 58 -11.48 3.40 -1.08
N LEU A 59 -11.03 2.88 0.05
CA LEU A 59 -10.67 1.47 0.17
C LEU A 59 -11.88 0.55 -0.05
N GLU A 60 -13.03 0.96 0.45
CA GLU A 60 -14.29 0.25 0.26
C GLU A 60 -14.69 0.25 -1.21
N ARG A 61 -14.58 1.40 -1.88
CA ARG A 61 -14.84 1.53 -3.31
C ARG A 61 -13.96 0.60 -4.14
N GLN A 62 -12.71 0.43 -3.73
CA GLN A 62 -11.75 -0.44 -4.40
C GLN A 62 -11.93 -1.93 -4.05
N GLY A 63 -12.85 -2.24 -3.13
CA GLY A 63 -13.07 -3.62 -2.71
C GLY A 63 -11.99 -4.18 -1.79
N VAL A 64 -11.19 -3.32 -1.18
CA VAL A 64 -10.09 -3.73 -0.27
C VAL A 64 -10.63 -4.04 1.12
N ILE A 65 -11.58 -3.23 1.59
CA ILE A 65 -12.26 -3.44 2.88
C ILE A 65 -13.77 -3.46 2.68
N VAL A 66 -14.47 -4.03 3.65
CA VAL A 66 -15.93 -4.04 3.68
C VAL A 66 -16.41 -3.54 5.03
N THR A 67 -17.51 -2.80 5.03
CA THR A 67 -18.17 -2.36 6.24
C THR A 67 -19.45 -3.18 6.41
N ARG A 68 -19.63 -3.77 7.58
CA ARG A 68 -20.84 -4.51 7.94
C ARG A 68 -21.56 -3.73 9.02
N GLN A 69 -22.74 -3.26 8.70
CA GLN A 69 -23.53 -2.43 9.60
C GLN A 69 -23.75 -3.12 10.94
N GLY A 70 -23.41 -2.41 12.02
CA GLY A 70 -23.51 -2.93 13.37
C GLY A 70 -22.40 -3.89 13.79
N LYS A 71 -21.50 -4.26 12.88
CA LYS A 71 -20.41 -5.22 13.18
C LYS A 71 -19.01 -4.63 12.99
N GLY A 72 -18.86 -3.59 12.19
CA GLY A 72 -17.59 -2.92 11.99
C GLY A 72 -17.00 -3.06 10.59
N CYS A 73 -15.72 -2.80 10.47
CA CYS A 73 -15.00 -2.87 9.20
C CYS A 73 -14.07 -4.09 9.18
N PHE A 74 -13.92 -4.67 8.01
CA PHE A 74 -13.14 -5.91 7.84
C PHE A 74 -12.35 -5.84 6.55
N VAL A 75 -11.21 -6.53 6.52
CA VAL A 75 -10.51 -6.78 5.27
C VAL A 75 -11.42 -7.63 4.39
N ALA A 76 -11.50 -7.34 3.10
CA ALA A 76 -12.34 -8.09 2.18
C ALA A 76 -12.02 -9.58 2.24
N SER A 77 -13.08 -10.41 2.16
CA SER A 77 -12.93 -11.88 2.25
C SER A 77 -12.46 -12.52 0.95
N ASP A 78 -12.29 -11.73 -0.11
CA ASP A 78 -11.74 -12.19 -1.38
C ASP A 78 -10.31 -12.70 -1.15
N SER A 79 -10.07 -13.96 -1.42
CA SER A 79 -8.77 -14.61 -1.22
C SER A 79 -7.66 -14.02 -2.10
N GLY A 80 -8.02 -13.27 -3.14
CA GLY A 80 -7.07 -12.64 -4.05
C GLY A 80 -6.73 -11.20 -3.71
N VAL A 81 -7.28 -10.61 -2.65
CA VAL A 81 -7.13 -9.17 -2.39
C VAL A 81 -5.67 -8.76 -2.17
N GLY A 82 -4.92 -9.52 -1.39
CA GLY A 82 -3.51 -9.23 -1.15
C GLY A 82 -2.69 -9.32 -2.43
N ALA A 83 -2.93 -10.35 -3.24
CA ALA A 83 -2.24 -10.54 -4.51
C ALA A 83 -2.55 -9.42 -5.50
N ARG A 84 -3.81 -8.98 -5.57
CA ARG A 84 -4.20 -7.85 -6.43
C ARG A 84 -3.50 -6.56 -6.01
N ILE A 85 -3.42 -6.30 -4.72
CA ILE A 85 -2.75 -5.09 -4.20
C ILE A 85 -1.27 -5.13 -4.56
N ARG A 86 -0.60 -6.25 -4.34
CA ARG A 86 0.82 -6.40 -4.68
C ARG A 86 1.08 -6.17 -6.16
N GLU A 87 0.26 -6.76 -7.01
CA GLU A 87 0.37 -6.62 -8.47
C GLU A 87 0.17 -5.16 -8.90
N GLN A 88 -0.84 -4.52 -8.36
CA GLN A 88 -1.18 -3.13 -8.67
C GLN A 88 -0.08 -2.16 -8.23
N GLU A 89 0.43 -2.33 -7.02
CA GLU A 89 1.52 -1.49 -6.51
C GLU A 89 2.82 -1.69 -7.30
N LEU A 90 3.14 -2.94 -7.65
CA LEU A 90 4.31 -3.22 -8.47
C LEU A 90 4.18 -2.55 -9.84
N ALA A 91 3.02 -2.70 -10.48
CA ALA A 91 2.77 -2.10 -11.79
C ALA A 91 2.93 -0.58 -11.76
N GLU A 92 2.39 0.09 -10.74
CA GLU A 92 2.49 1.54 -10.59
C GLU A 92 3.92 2.01 -10.38
N ARG A 93 4.65 1.35 -9.49
CA ARG A 93 6.04 1.69 -9.21
C ARG A 93 6.95 1.44 -10.41
N LEU A 94 6.71 0.34 -11.11
CA LEU A 94 7.47 0.01 -12.31
C LEU A 94 7.22 1.03 -13.42
N GLU A 95 5.96 1.42 -13.63
CA GLU A 95 5.64 2.42 -14.63
C GLU A 95 6.32 3.76 -14.34
N GLN A 96 6.32 4.19 -13.08
CA GLN A 96 7.02 5.42 -12.68
C GLN A 96 8.52 5.34 -12.96
N ALA A 97 9.14 4.22 -12.64
CA ALA A 97 10.57 4.02 -12.88
C ALA A 97 10.88 4.04 -14.38
N VAL A 98 10.04 3.38 -15.19
CA VAL A 98 10.22 3.34 -16.65
C VAL A 98 10.03 4.72 -17.25
N ARG A 99 9.04 5.48 -16.82
CA ARG A 99 8.82 6.86 -17.29
C ARG A 99 10.03 7.74 -16.98
N SER A 100 10.55 7.64 -15.77
CA SER A 100 11.74 8.40 -15.37
C SER A 100 12.95 8.03 -16.23
N ALA A 101 13.19 6.75 -16.43
CA ALA A 101 14.29 6.27 -17.27
C ALA A 101 14.16 6.77 -18.72
N ALA A 102 12.96 6.71 -19.28
CA ALA A 102 12.70 7.18 -20.64
C ALA A 102 12.97 8.67 -20.77
N MET A 103 12.55 9.47 -19.78
CA MET A 103 12.80 10.90 -19.77
C MET A 103 14.28 11.23 -19.65
N MET A 104 15.06 10.40 -18.99
CA MET A 104 16.52 10.55 -18.85
C MET A 104 17.31 10.01 -20.05
N GLY A 105 16.60 9.44 -21.04
CA GLY A 105 17.24 8.88 -22.21
C GLY A 105 17.88 7.50 -22.02
N VAL A 106 17.52 6.81 -20.96
CA VAL A 106 18.02 5.44 -20.71
C VAL A 106 17.30 4.47 -21.64
N SER A 107 18.07 3.68 -22.41
CA SER A 107 17.48 2.71 -23.33
C SER A 107 16.85 1.53 -22.58
N PRO A 108 15.86 0.85 -23.19
CA PRO A 108 15.28 -0.35 -22.57
C PRO A 108 16.32 -1.38 -22.20
N LYS A 109 17.30 -1.61 -23.05
CA LYS A 109 18.39 -2.58 -22.79
C LYS A 109 19.21 -2.21 -21.57
N ASN A 110 19.57 -0.93 -21.44
CA ASN A 110 20.32 -0.45 -20.27
C ASN A 110 19.46 -0.50 -19.00
N LEU A 111 18.17 -0.22 -19.13
CA LEU A 111 17.26 -0.30 -18.00
C LEU A 111 17.11 -1.74 -17.51
N GLU A 112 16.97 -2.69 -18.43
CA GLU A 112 16.92 -4.12 -18.10
C GLU A 112 18.16 -4.57 -17.35
N LYS A 113 19.34 -4.11 -17.78
CA LYS A 113 20.60 -4.42 -17.12
C LYS A 113 20.63 -3.90 -15.69
N ARG A 114 20.18 -2.66 -15.47
CA ARG A 114 20.10 -2.06 -14.15
C ARG A 114 19.12 -2.79 -13.25
N ILE A 115 17.98 -3.18 -13.79
CA ILE A 115 16.98 -3.94 -13.04
C ILE A 115 17.59 -5.25 -12.55
N ARG A 116 18.34 -5.96 -13.39
CA ARG A 116 19.00 -7.21 -13.02
C ARG A 116 20.01 -6.98 -11.89
N GLU A 117 20.83 -5.96 -12.02
CA GLU A 117 21.83 -5.62 -11.01
C GLU A 117 21.19 -5.29 -9.66
N ILE A 118 20.12 -4.50 -9.68
CA ILE A 118 19.39 -4.12 -8.47
C ILE A 118 18.72 -5.35 -7.85
N TYR A 119 18.09 -6.17 -8.68
CA TYR A 119 17.41 -7.38 -8.21
C TYR A 119 18.38 -8.32 -7.48
N ASP A 120 19.52 -8.57 -8.07
CA ASP A 120 20.54 -9.43 -7.48
C ASP A 120 21.07 -8.87 -6.16
N ARG A 121 21.32 -7.56 -6.09
CA ARG A 121 21.77 -6.90 -4.87
C ARG A 121 20.72 -6.97 -3.75
N VAL A 122 19.46 -6.67 -4.07
CA VAL A 122 18.38 -6.65 -3.08
C VAL A 122 18.12 -8.06 -2.54
N THR A 123 18.15 -9.07 -3.39
CA THR A 123 17.96 -10.45 -2.94
C THR A 123 19.12 -10.97 -2.11
N ASP A 124 20.34 -10.52 -2.39
CA ASP A 124 21.50 -10.85 -1.58
C ASP A 124 21.45 -10.19 -0.19
N GLU A 125 21.01 -8.92 -0.14
CA GLU A 125 20.80 -8.21 1.12
C GLU A 125 19.77 -8.91 2.01
N GLU A 126 18.68 -9.42 1.44
CA GLU A 126 17.67 -10.16 2.17
C GLU A 126 18.21 -11.46 2.75
N LYS A 127 19.08 -12.14 2.03
CA LYS A 127 19.72 -13.38 2.49
C LYS A 127 20.65 -13.12 3.68
N GLU A 128 21.30 -11.97 3.73
CA GLU A 128 22.20 -11.59 4.82
C GLU A 128 21.46 -11.23 6.10
N THR A 129 20.18 -10.86 6.00
CA THR A 129 19.38 -10.42 7.14
C THR A 129 18.69 -11.58 7.89
N ILE A 130 18.80 -12.81 7.40
CA ILE A 130 18.20 -14.00 8.03
C ILE A 130 19.17 -14.65 9.06
#